data_1115a60e87e108a34fe94ec338fa4d89
#
_entry.id   1115a60e87e108a34fe94ec338fa4d89
#
_cell.length_a   1.000
_cell.length_b   1.000
_cell.length_c   1.000
_cell.angle_alpha   90.00
_cell.angle_beta   90.00
_cell.angle_gamma   90.00
#
_symmetry.space_group_name_H-M   'P 1'
#
loop_
_entity.id
_entity.type
_entity.pdbx_description
1 polymer ?
#
loop_
_entity_poly.entity_id
_entity_poly.type
_entity_poly.pdbx_seq_one_letter_code
_entity_poly.pdbx_strand_id
1 'polypeptide(L)'
;VIASRRPTIGVFDSGVGGLTVLRALLERIPDADYLYFGDTARLPYGSKSSATVAHYATGAVHYLQDHGAELLVIACNTATALALKEIKAASDVGVIGVIDPGAEAAVSATRKKKVVVIGTDATISSHA
;
A
#
# COMPACT_ATOMS: atom_id res chain seq x y z
N VAL A 1 5.51 28.02 -21.92
CA VAL A 1 5.54 26.56 -21.70
C VAL A 1 5.17 26.35 -20.26
N ILE A 2 3.94 25.92 -19.98
CA ILE A 2 3.52 25.50 -18.64
C ILE A 2 4.21 24.16 -18.41
N ALA A 3 5.27 24.14 -17.58
CA ALA A 3 5.84 22.88 -17.11
C ALA A 3 4.70 22.12 -16.40
N SER A 4 4.30 20.96 -16.91
CA SER A 4 3.29 20.13 -16.26
C SER A 4 3.86 19.73 -14.89
N ARG A 5 3.19 20.14 -13.82
CA ARG A 5 3.56 19.73 -12.46
C ARG A 5 3.50 18.21 -12.37
N ARG A 6 4.58 17.60 -11.89
CA ARG A 6 4.61 16.15 -11.65
C ARG A 6 3.72 15.83 -10.44
N PRO A 7 2.82 14.84 -10.54
CA PRO A 7 2.04 14.41 -9.38
C PRO A 7 2.95 13.72 -8.36
N THR A 8 2.64 13.88 -7.09
CA THR A 8 3.37 13.22 -6.00
C THR A 8 2.60 12.00 -5.50
N ILE A 9 3.21 10.83 -5.57
CA ILE A 9 2.64 9.56 -5.12
C ILE A 9 3.28 9.17 -3.79
N GLY A 10 2.46 9.04 -2.74
CA GLY A 10 2.88 8.52 -1.45
C GLY A 10 2.77 6.99 -1.44
N VAL A 11 3.84 6.31 -1.03
CA VAL A 11 3.87 4.85 -0.89
C VAL A 11 4.11 4.50 0.57
N PHE A 12 3.17 3.79 1.17
CA PHE A 12 3.26 3.33 2.55
C PHE A 12 3.50 1.83 2.63
N ASP A 13 4.48 1.44 3.43
CA ASP A 13 4.71 0.06 3.85
C ASP A 13 5.03 -0.03 5.34
N SER A 14 4.77 -1.17 5.96
CA SER A 14 5.14 -1.44 7.35
C SER A 14 6.64 -1.62 7.57
N GLY A 15 7.42 -1.71 6.50
CA GLY A 15 8.86 -1.97 6.57
C GLY A 15 9.61 -1.59 5.30
N VAL A 16 10.24 -2.58 4.69
CA VAL A 16 11.08 -2.39 3.48
C VAL A 16 10.59 -3.19 2.26
N GLY A 17 9.63 -4.11 2.46
CA GLY A 17 9.09 -4.94 1.36
C GLY A 17 8.42 -4.12 0.27
N GLY A 18 7.77 -3.04 0.63
CA GLY A 18 7.12 -2.10 -0.28
C GLY A 18 8.05 -1.38 -1.24
N LEU A 19 9.37 -1.44 -1.05
CA LEU A 19 10.35 -0.94 -2.02
C LEU A 19 10.27 -1.67 -3.36
N THR A 20 9.78 -2.92 -3.39
CA THR A 20 9.51 -3.64 -4.63
C THR A 20 8.36 -3.02 -5.41
N VAL A 21 7.32 -2.58 -4.70
CA VAL A 21 6.18 -1.85 -5.28
C VAL A 21 6.63 -0.48 -5.78
N LEU A 22 7.39 0.26 -4.96
CA LEU A 22 7.95 1.55 -5.36
C LEU A 22 8.79 1.43 -6.64
N ARG A 23 9.64 0.42 -6.73
CA ARG A 23 10.44 0.18 -7.93
C ARG A 23 9.57 -0.02 -9.18
N ALA A 24 8.53 -0.84 -9.07
CA ALA A 24 7.61 -1.08 -10.18
C ALA A 24 6.85 0.19 -10.59
N LEU A 25 6.49 1.05 -9.63
CA LEU A 25 5.86 2.34 -9.89
C LEU A 25 6.82 3.29 -10.62
N LEU A 26 8.07 3.39 -10.18
CA LEU A 26 9.11 4.20 -10.84
C LEU A 26 9.34 3.79 -12.30
N GLU A 27 9.28 2.48 -12.58
CA GLU A 27 9.42 1.95 -13.94
C GLU A 27 8.19 2.23 -14.82
N ARG A 28 6.98 2.26 -14.23
CA ARG A 28 5.71 2.40 -14.96
C ARG A 28 5.23 3.84 -15.07
N ILE A 29 5.54 4.66 -14.08
CA ILE A 29 5.10 6.07 -13.98
C ILE A 29 6.34 6.94 -13.69
N PRO A 30 7.29 7.08 -14.63
CA PRO A 30 8.54 7.81 -14.41
C PRO A 30 8.34 9.32 -14.25
N ASP A 31 7.20 9.85 -14.70
CA ASP A 31 6.88 11.29 -14.64
C ASP A 31 6.13 11.69 -13.36
N ALA A 32 6.19 10.90 -12.30
CA ALA A 32 5.71 11.23 -10.98
C ALA A 32 6.88 11.42 -9.99
N ASP A 33 6.63 12.18 -8.93
CA ASP A 33 7.50 12.24 -7.75
C ASP A 33 6.99 11.26 -6.69
N TYR A 34 7.89 10.72 -5.86
CA TYR A 34 7.54 9.68 -4.92
C TYR A 34 7.99 10.00 -3.51
N LEU A 35 7.10 9.77 -2.54
CA LEU A 35 7.38 9.76 -1.12
C LEU A 35 7.19 8.35 -0.59
N TYR A 36 8.22 7.74 -0.01
CA TYR A 36 8.13 6.42 0.60
C TYR A 36 8.16 6.52 2.12
N PHE A 37 7.18 5.91 2.78
CA PHE A 37 7.15 5.79 4.24
C PHE A 37 7.19 4.31 4.62
N GLY A 38 8.30 3.86 5.18
CA GLY A 38 8.46 2.52 5.75
C GLY A 38 8.46 2.58 7.28
N ASP A 39 7.44 2.01 7.93
CA ASP A 39 7.31 2.01 9.39
C ASP A 39 8.17 0.93 10.05
N THR A 40 9.47 1.02 9.85
CA THR A 40 10.44 0.03 10.34
C THR A 40 10.53 -0.06 11.86
N ALA A 41 10.11 1.00 12.56
CA ALA A 41 10.13 1.06 14.03
C ALA A 41 9.05 0.19 14.69
N ARG A 42 7.97 -0.16 13.95
CA ARG A 42 6.80 -0.86 14.52
C ARG A 42 6.56 -2.25 13.92
N LEU A 43 7.54 -2.79 13.23
CA LEU A 43 7.52 -4.16 12.71
C LEU A 43 7.31 -5.20 13.82
N PRO A 44 6.70 -6.36 13.53
CA PRO A 44 5.93 -6.67 12.33
C PRO A 44 4.45 -6.27 12.49
N TYR A 45 3.79 -5.88 11.41
CA TYR A 45 2.34 -5.58 11.43
C TYR A 45 1.47 -6.84 11.50
N GLY A 46 1.94 -7.96 10.97
CA GLY A 46 1.19 -9.21 10.89
C GLY A 46 0.82 -9.85 12.23
N SER A 47 1.43 -9.41 13.34
CA SER A 47 1.12 -9.86 14.71
C SER A 47 0.28 -8.86 15.52
N LYS A 48 -0.14 -7.74 14.90
CA LYS A 48 -0.88 -6.67 15.58
C LYS A 48 -2.39 -6.80 15.31
N SER A 49 -3.20 -6.22 16.21
CA SER A 49 -4.64 -6.11 16.00
C SER A 49 -4.97 -5.19 14.82
N SER A 50 -6.12 -5.39 14.19
CA SER A 50 -6.60 -4.52 13.10
C SER A 50 -6.69 -3.06 13.55
N ALA A 51 -7.13 -2.79 14.78
CA ALA A 51 -7.20 -1.44 15.33
C ALA A 51 -5.81 -0.80 15.46
N THR A 52 -4.79 -1.55 15.88
CA THR A 52 -3.42 -1.08 15.97
C THR A 52 -2.84 -0.79 14.58
N VAL A 53 -3.07 -1.70 13.63
CA VAL A 53 -2.64 -1.51 12.24
C VAL A 53 -3.30 -0.29 11.62
N ALA A 54 -4.62 -0.12 11.82
CA ALA A 54 -5.35 1.04 11.33
C ALA A 54 -4.79 2.34 11.92
N HIS A 55 -4.54 2.38 13.23
CA HIS A 55 -3.98 3.57 13.89
C HIS A 55 -2.60 3.96 13.32
N TYR A 56 -1.70 3.00 13.13
CA TYR A 56 -0.38 3.28 12.57
C TYR A 56 -0.44 3.68 11.09
N ALA A 57 -1.23 2.96 10.31
CA ALA A 57 -1.35 3.22 8.89
C ALA A 57 -2.02 4.57 8.59
N THR A 58 -3.04 4.96 9.33
CA THR A 58 -3.66 6.29 9.17
C THR A 58 -2.70 7.42 9.55
N GLY A 59 -1.89 7.24 10.60
CA GLY A 59 -0.85 8.20 10.95
C GLY A 59 0.21 8.37 9.84
N ALA A 60 0.65 7.27 9.23
CA ALA A 60 1.58 7.30 8.11
C ALA A 60 0.97 7.97 6.86
N VAL A 61 -0.30 7.71 6.60
CA VAL A 61 -1.06 8.31 5.49
C VAL A 61 -1.18 9.83 5.66
N HIS A 62 -1.56 10.31 6.84
CA HIS A 62 -1.59 11.75 7.14
C HIS A 62 -0.21 12.38 6.93
N TYR A 63 0.85 11.73 7.43
CA TYR A 63 2.21 12.22 7.22
C TYR A 63 2.55 12.38 5.73
N LEU A 64 2.22 11.40 4.90
CA LEU A 64 2.45 11.47 3.46
C LEU A 64 1.64 12.60 2.79
N GLN A 65 0.37 12.78 3.19
CA GLN A 65 -0.47 13.86 2.69
C GLN A 65 0.07 15.23 3.08
N ASP A 66 0.49 15.42 4.33
CA ASP A 66 1.08 16.65 4.83
C ASP A 66 2.38 17.01 4.10
N HIS A 67 3.07 16.01 3.51
CA HIS A 67 4.26 16.20 2.67
C HIS A 67 3.94 16.27 1.17
N GLY A 68 2.66 16.39 0.82
CA GLY A 68 2.24 16.69 -0.56
C GLY A 68 1.86 15.48 -1.41
N ALA A 69 1.66 14.31 -0.84
CA ALA A 69 1.14 13.17 -1.60
C ALA A 69 -0.28 13.45 -2.10
N GLU A 70 -0.51 13.24 -3.38
CA GLU A 70 -1.78 13.46 -4.08
C GLU A 70 -2.50 12.15 -4.43
N LEU A 71 -1.79 11.05 -4.31
CA LEU A 71 -2.28 9.68 -4.42
C LEU A 71 -1.50 8.81 -3.43
N LEU A 72 -2.16 7.85 -2.82
CA LEU A 72 -1.54 6.94 -1.86
C LEU A 72 -1.59 5.50 -2.35
N VAL A 73 -0.46 4.81 -2.27
CA VAL A 73 -0.33 3.37 -2.53
C VAL A 73 0.03 2.68 -1.22
N ILE A 74 -0.86 1.81 -0.75
CA ILE A 74 -0.63 1.00 0.45
C ILE A 74 0.06 -0.30 0.02
N ALA A 75 1.38 -0.29 0.05
CA ALA A 75 2.23 -1.39 -0.42
C ALA A 75 2.32 -2.55 0.60
N CYS A 76 1.83 -2.36 1.82
CA CYS A 76 1.76 -3.38 2.86
C CYS A 76 0.51 -4.25 2.68
N ASN A 77 0.69 -5.55 2.42
CA ASN A 77 -0.44 -6.49 2.31
C ASN A 77 -1.25 -6.57 3.61
N THR A 78 -0.60 -6.62 4.77
CA THR A 78 -1.27 -6.66 6.07
C THR A 78 -2.11 -5.40 6.32
N ALA A 79 -1.57 -4.21 6.04
CA ALA A 79 -2.31 -2.97 6.21
C ALA A 79 -3.48 -2.87 5.20
N THR A 80 -3.28 -3.31 3.97
CA THR A 80 -4.36 -3.40 2.96
C THR A 80 -5.47 -4.34 3.44
N ALA A 81 -5.11 -5.53 3.92
CA ALA A 81 -6.08 -6.54 4.37
C ALA A 81 -6.89 -6.08 5.60
N LEU A 82 -6.23 -5.44 6.57
CA LEU A 82 -6.83 -5.17 7.89
C LEU A 82 -7.38 -3.75 8.05
N ALA A 83 -6.93 -2.78 7.26
CA ALA A 83 -7.17 -1.37 7.54
C ALA A 83 -7.46 -0.49 6.31
N LEU A 84 -7.61 -1.06 5.11
CA LEU A 84 -7.79 -0.25 3.89
C LEU A 84 -9.03 0.65 3.97
N LYS A 85 -10.10 0.19 4.60
CA LYS A 85 -11.34 0.96 4.76
C LYS A 85 -11.10 2.19 5.65
N GLU A 86 -10.44 2.01 6.77
CA GLU A 86 -10.09 3.07 7.72
C GLU A 86 -9.11 4.06 7.10
N ILE A 87 -8.12 3.55 6.36
CA ILE A 87 -7.15 4.37 5.61
C ILE A 87 -7.88 5.24 4.57
N LYS A 88 -8.78 4.65 3.79
CA LYS A 88 -9.58 5.39 2.80
C LYS A 88 -10.46 6.45 3.45
N ALA A 89 -11.06 6.15 4.60
CA ALA A 89 -11.91 7.08 5.34
C ALA A 89 -11.12 8.26 5.96
N ALA A 90 -9.84 8.04 6.28
CA ALA A 90 -8.96 9.04 6.87
C ALA A 90 -8.18 9.86 5.82
N SER A 91 -8.29 9.52 4.54
CA SER A 91 -7.54 10.15 3.46
C SER A 91 -8.38 11.14 2.68
N ASP A 92 -7.83 12.31 2.38
CA ASP A 92 -8.43 13.32 1.50
C ASP A 92 -8.06 13.09 0.01
N VAL A 93 -7.19 12.13 -0.26
CA VAL A 93 -6.73 11.79 -1.62
C VAL A 93 -7.04 10.34 -1.96
N GLY A 94 -6.91 9.97 -3.24
CA GLY A 94 -7.12 8.60 -3.70
C GLY A 94 -6.20 7.60 -2.98
N VAL A 95 -6.73 6.43 -2.64
CA VAL A 95 -5.97 5.35 -1.97
C VAL A 95 -6.14 4.04 -2.74
N ILE A 96 -5.01 3.42 -3.06
CA ILE A 96 -4.93 2.12 -3.74
C ILE A 96 -4.22 1.14 -2.80
N GLY A 97 -4.84 0.00 -2.52
CA GLY A 97 -4.21 -1.13 -1.83
C GLY A 97 -3.67 -2.15 -2.83
N VAL A 98 -2.72 -2.98 -2.40
CA VAL A 98 -2.02 -3.92 -3.30
C VAL A 98 -2.68 -5.30 -3.42
N ILE A 99 -3.72 -5.61 -2.64
CA ILE A 99 -4.36 -6.94 -2.66
C ILE A 99 -5.18 -7.13 -3.93
N ASP A 100 -6.12 -6.24 -4.23
CA ASP A 100 -6.98 -6.37 -5.41
C ASP A 100 -6.18 -6.49 -6.71
N PRO A 101 -5.21 -5.59 -7.01
CA PRO A 101 -4.39 -5.73 -8.21
C PRO A 101 -3.57 -7.03 -8.24
N GLY A 102 -3.10 -7.50 -7.07
CA GLY A 102 -2.39 -8.77 -6.93
C GLY A 102 -3.29 -9.97 -7.24
N ALA A 103 -4.52 -9.97 -6.75
CA ALA A 103 -5.50 -11.01 -7.01
C ALA A 103 -5.89 -11.05 -8.50
N GLU A 104 -6.15 -9.90 -9.12
CA GLU A 104 -6.44 -9.79 -10.55
C GLU A 104 -5.28 -10.31 -11.41
N ALA A 105 -4.05 -9.95 -11.07
CA ALA A 105 -2.86 -10.45 -11.76
C ALA A 105 -2.72 -11.98 -11.61
N ALA A 106 -2.96 -12.54 -10.42
CA ALA A 106 -2.91 -13.97 -10.17
C ALA A 106 -3.98 -14.73 -10.99
N VAL A 107 -5.21 -14.22 -11.02
CA VAL A 107 -6.30 -14.80 -11.82
C VAL A 107 -5.97 -14.77 -13.31
N SER A 108 -5.38 -13.68 -13.79
CA SER A 108 -4.99 -13.52 -15.19
C SER A 108 -3.82 -14.43 -15.60
N ALA A 109 -2.89 -14.69 -14.67
CA ALA A 109 -1.70 -15.49 -14.93
C ALA A 109 -1.94 -17.01 -14.85
N THR A 110 -2.92 -17.47 -14.06
CA THR A 110 -3.14 -18.91 -13.81
C THR A 110 -3.78 -19.60 -15.02
N ARG A 111 -3.14 -20.66 -15.51
CA ARG A 111 -3.69 -21.48 -16.62
C ARG A 111 -4.63 -22.57 -16.14
N LYS A 112 -4.47 -23.00 -14.87
CA LYS A 112 -5.22 -24.15 -14.29
C LYS A 112 -6.26 -23.72 -13.24
N LYS A 113 -6.49 -22.42 -13.09
CA LYS A 113 -7.35 -21.86 -12.02
C LYS A 113 -6.94 -22.31 -10.61
N LYS A 114 -5.66 -22.55 -10.40
CA LYS A 114 -5.07 -22.93 -9.11
C LYS A 114 -3.98 -21.93 -8.78
N VAL A 115 -4.09 -21.29 -7.63
CA VAL A 115 -3.15 -20.33 -7.10
C VAL A 115 -2.87 -20.69 -5.65
N VAL A 116 -1.61 -20.62 -5.24
CA VAL A 116 -1.21 -20.70 -3.84
C VAL A 116 -0.91 -19.30 -3.36
N VAL A 117 -1.53 -18.90 -2.27
CA VAL A 117 -1.28 -17.61 -1.62
C VAL A 117 -0.51 -17.85 -0.33
N ILE A 118 0.60 -17.13 -0.16
CA ILE A 118 1.37 -17.11 1.07
C ILE A 118 1.37 -15.68 1.62
N GLY A 119 1.24 -15.52 2.93
CA GLY A 119 1.16 -14.22 3.58
C GLY A 119 1.29 -14.34 5.09
N THR A 120 1.16 -13.20 5.78
CA THR A 120 1.05 -13.21 7.24
C THR A 120 -0.27 -13.83 7.69
N ASP A 121 -0.31 -14.38 8.91
CA ASP A 121 -1.55 -14.92 9.49
C ASP A 121 -2.69 -13.89 9.41
N ALA A 122 -2.42 -12.64 9.70
CA ALA A 122 -3.39 -11.57 9.64
C ALA A 122 -3.96 -11.38 8.22
N THR A 123 -3.11 -11.40 7.19
CA THR A 123 -3.55 -11.29 5.79
C THR A 123 -4.40 -12.49 5.39
N ILE A 124 -3.97 -13.72 5.70
CA ILE A 124 -4.70 -14.92 5.32
C ILE A 124 -6.03 -15.03 6.09
N SER A 125 -6.03 -14.73 7.39
CA SER A 125 -7.22 -14.83 8.24
C SER A 125 -8.25 -13.73 7.97
N SER A 126 -7.85 -12.62 7.36
CA SER A 126 -8.77 -11.53 6.99
C SER A 126 -9.72 -11.89 5.84
N HIS A 127 -9.38 -12.88 5.05
CA HIS A 127 -10.09 -13.26 3.81
C HIS A 127 -10.21 -12.10 2.80
N ALA A 128 -9.25 -11.17 2.83
CA ALA A 128 -9.20 -10.00 1.95
C ALA A 128 -8.88 -10.38 0.49
#